data_1596220d0f4a1ea846899d96fb9aa57d
#
_entry.id   1596220d0f4a1ea846899d96fb9aa57d
#
_cell.length_a   1.000
_cell.length_b   1.000
_cell.length_c   1.000
_cell.angle_alpha   90.00
_cell.angle_beta   90.00
_cell.angle_gamma   90.00
#
_symmetry.space_group_name_H-M   'P 1'
#
loop_
_entity.id
_entity.type
_entity.pdbx_description
1 polymer ?
#
loop_
_entity_poly.entity_id
_entity_poly.type
_entity_poly.pdbx_seq_one_letter_code
_entity_poly.pdbx_strand_id
1 'polypeptide(L)'
;MDDYENEALPVGEAQVAEAMQTLQRYKAGKAALDKRIVDNELWFRMGHWKNYQNPMMPGKAQPSSGWLFNSIANKHADAIDNYPEPNVLPREADDEDTARALSSVLPVVLEQADYEQVYSDCWWRKLKQGTGVTGIFWDPAMRGGIGDIAVRSVNLLMLYWEPGVADIQASPDFFSLSLEDTARLCAQYPQLAGHTASVLDVPRYIHDEGQDTSSKSVVVDWYYKRPDETGRMVLHYCKFCNGVVLYASQNDPALAESGLYDHGQYPFVFDPLFVEEDSPAGFGYIDVMKDCQTAIDKMNHAMDENVLLSAKQRYVLSDTAGVNEEELADFSRDIVHVVGRLNDDSFRPLQTAGLQGNSLSYRQSRIEELKEISGNRDMTQGGTAGGVTAASAIAALQEAGSKLSRDMLKSAYRAFAKQCYLIIELMRQFYDEQRVFRIVGESGESRFVPFSAQALRAVPGGSVGGVELGSREPIFDIVVSAAKKSTFSRLSQNETAKECYQLGFFKPENADAALAALEMMDFEGIEKVRQRVRQNGTLAQQLARMQQQMAQMAAVIAQQGTGPDEPARSAGGASAQKDGQAVKLAGLGNALPVAAAARAMDIH
;
A
#
# COMPACT_ATOMS: atom_id res chain seq x y z
N MET A 1 50.88 9.52 35.66
CA MET A 1 50.44 8.13 35.68
C MET A 1 48.97 8.22 35.95
N ASP A 2 48.25 8.32 34.90
CA ASP A 2 46.82 8.62 34.91
C ASP A 2 46.05 7.32 35.14
N ASP A 3 45.48 7.21 36.32
CA ASP A 3 44.42 6.25 36.61
C ASP A 3 43.21 6.66 35.79
N TYR A 4 43.10 6.19 34.52
CA TYR A 4 41.83 6.08 33.86
C TYR A 4 41.06 4.96 34.58
N GLU A 5 40.22 5.36 35.52
CA GLU A 5 39.19 4.51 36.04
C GLU A 5 38.45 3.93 34.82
N ASN A 6 38.49 2.64 34.72
CA ASN A 6 37.77 1.83 33.71
C ASN A 6 36.29 1.88 34.11
N GLU A 7 35.64 3.05 33.87
CA GLU A 7 34.19 3.16 34.06
C GLU A 7 33.54 2.11 33.16
N ALA A 8 32.94 1.13 33.77
CA ALA A 8 32.22 0.09 33.04
C ALA A 8 31.16 0.75 32.17
N LEU A 9 31.21 0.54 30.85
CA LEU A 9 30.22 1.06 29.91
C LEU A 9 28.82 0.72 30.39
N PRO A 10 27.84 1.63 30.29
CA PRO A 10 26.46 1.39 30.70
C PRO A 10 25.85 0.15 30.10
N VAL A 11 26.21 -0.16 28.82
CA VAL A 11 25.80 -1.41 28.15
C VAL A 11 27.05 -2.21 27.79
N GLY A 12 27.21 -3.36 28.47
CA GLY A 12 28.31 -4.30 28.27
C GLY A 12 27.79 -5.74 28.12
N GLU A 13 28.70 -6.72 28.29
CA GLU A 13 28.37 -8.15 28.12
C GLU A 13 27.27 -8.65 29.06
N ALA A 14 27.19 -8.12 30.30
CA ALA A 14 26.18 -8.52 31.28
C ALA A 14 24.78 -8.14 30.82
N GLN A 15 24.59 -6.90 30.33
CA GLN A 15 23.32 -6.40 29.82
C GLN A 15 22.89 -7.14 28.54
N VAL A 16 23.86 -7.46 27.66
CA VAL A 16 23.61 -8.27 26.47
C VAL A 16 23.19 -9.70 26.84
N ALA A 17 23.79 -10.29 27.87
CA ALA A 17 23.39 -11.63 28.35
C ALA A 17 21.94 -11.64 28.87
N GLU A 18 21.53 -10.61 29.60
CA GLU A 18 20.14 -10.42 30.04
C GLU A 18 19.18 -10.21 28.88
N ALA A 19 19.55 -9.35 27.92
CA ALA A 19 18.80 -9.13 26.70
C ALA A 19 18.62 -10.42 25.89
N MET A 20 19.65 -11.28 25.82
CA MET A 20 19.59 -12.58 25.17
C MET A 20 18.60 -13.53 25.85
N GLN A 21 18.55 -13.56 27.17
CA GLN A 21 17.56 -14.34 27.93
C GLN A 21 16.14 -13.83 27.65
N THR A 22 15.94 -12.52 27.62
CA THR A 22 14.66 -11.89 27.28
C THR A 22 14.24 -12.23 25.85
N LEU A 23 15.17 -12.14 24.88
CA LEU A 23 14.93 -12.54 23.50
C LEU A 23 14.50 -14.02 23.39
N GLN A 24 15.16 -14.93 24.10
CA GLN A 24 14.78 -16.35 24.11
C GLN A 24 13.37 -16.55 24.66
N ARG A 25 12.99 -15.83 25.74
CA ARG A 25 11.63 -15.85 26.28
C ARG A 25 10.61 -15.34 25.25
N TYR A 26 10.89 -14.22 24.57
CA TYR A 26 10.01 -13.67 23.54
C TYR A 26 9.90 -14.60 22.33
N LYS A 27 11.01 -15.22 21.92
CA LYS A 27 11.04 -16.22 20.86
C LYS A 27 10.16 -17.43 21.19
N ALA A 28 10.24 -17.93 22.42
CA ALA A 28 9.40 -19.04 22.88
C ALA A 28 7.90 -18.65 22.86
N GLY A 29 7.56 -17.46 23.31
CA GLY A 29 6.18 -16.94 23.27
C GLY A 29 5.62 -16.77 21.87
N LYS A 30 6.49 -16.46 20.88
CA LYS A 30 6.09 -16.24 19.48
C LYS A 30 6.13 -17.50 18.60
N ALA A 31 6.62 -18.63 19.11
CA ALA A 31 6.91 -19.83 18.30
C ALA A 31 5.69 -20.34 17.49
N ALA A 32 4.47 -20.23 18.04
CA ALA A 32 3.24 -20.61 17.33
C ALA A 32 2.97 -19.70 16.12
N LEU A 33 3.17 -18.40 16.28
CA LEU A 33 3.04 -17.42 15.20
C LEU A 33 4.09 -17.66 14.11
N ASP A 34 5.34 -17.88 14.48
CA ASP A 34 6.43 -18.17 13.53
C ASP A 34 6.12 -19.42 12.68
N LYS A 35 5.64 -20.49 13.31
CA LYS A 35 5.20 -21.69 12.61
C LYS A 35 4.04 -21.39 11.64
N ARG A 36 3.04 -20.61 12.07
CA ARG A 36 1.90 -20.20 11.23
C ARG A 36 2.37 -19.41 10.00
N ILE A 37 3.31 -18.48 10.18
CA ILE A 37 3.85 -17.66 9.08
C ILE A 37 4.57 -18.52 8.05
N VAL A 38 5.44 -19.45 8.50
CA VAL A 38 6.17 -20.37 7.60
C VAL A 38 5.22 -21.29 6.85
N ASP A 39 4.21 -21.83 7.55
CA ASP A 39 3.18 -22.67 6.95
C ASP A 39 2.34 -21.89 5.92
N ASN A 40 1.95 -20.65 6.22
CA ASN A 40 1.19 -19.82 5.30
C ASN A 40 1.95 -19.52 4.00
N GLU A 41 3.26 -19.32 4.05
CA GLU A 41 4.06 -19.13 2.84
C GLU A 41 4.08 -20.41 1.98
N LEU A 42 4.13 -21.59 2.61
CA LEU A 42 4.05 -22.88 1.92
C LEU A 42 2.69 -23.06 1.23
N TRP A 43 1.59 -22.68 1.91
CA TRP A 43 0.24 -22.66 1.32
C TRP A 43 0.13 -21.72 0.13
N PHE A 44 0.64 -20.50 0.25
CA PHE A 44 0.63 -19.53 -0.85
C PHE A 44 1.36 -20.05 -2.09
N ARG A 45 2.47 -20.75 -1.91
CA ARG A 45 3.25 -21.37 -2.98
C ARG A 45 2.71 -22.69 -3.49
N MET A 46 1.51 -23.07 -3.06
CA MET A 46 0.86 -24.36 -3.41
C MET A 46 1.72 -25.58 -3.05
N GLY A 47 2.64 -25.43 -2.08
CA GLY A 47 3.56 -26.49 -1.64
C GLY A 47 3.10 -27.24 -0.39
N HIS A 48 1.90 -26.98 0.12
CA HIS A 48 1.38 -27.53 1.38
C HIS A 48 1.23 -29.06 1.39
N TRP A 49 1.17 -29.71 0.21
CA TRP A 49 1.16 -31.16 0.09
C TRP A 49 2.56 -31.79 -0.07
N LYS A 50 3.62 -31.00 -0.13
CA LYS A 50 4.99 -31.50 -0.40
C LYS A 50 5.44 -32.59 0.57
N ASN A 51 5.09 -32.46 1.83
CA ASN A 51 5.45 -33.41 2.88
C ASN A 51 4.31 -34.36 3.25
N TYR A 52 3.18 -34.30 2.55
CA TYR A 52 2.05 -35.18 2.81
C TYR A 52 2.23 -36.50 2.07
N GLN A 53 2.31 -37.59 2.83
CA GLN A 53 2.26 -38.95 2.27
C GLN A 53 0.80 -39.42 2.35
N ASN A 54 0.19 -39.70 1.19
CA ASN A 54 -1.13 -40.29 1.16
C ASN A 54 -1.07 -41.71 1.72
N PRO A 55 -1.73 -42.03 2.86
CA PRO A 55 -1.67 -43.37 3.44
C PRO A 55 -2.20 -44.46 2.51
N MET A 56 -3.12 -44.13 1.61
CA MET A 56 -3.73 -45.06 0.67
C MET A 56 -2.93 -45.22 -0.62
N MET A 57 -2.12 -44.24 -1.00
CA MET A 57 -1.32 -44.26 -2.22
C MET A 57 0.08 -43.65 -1.96
N PRO A 58 0.98 -44.40 -1.33
CA PRO A 58 2.33 -43.94 -1.09
C PRO A 58 3.05 -43.57 -2.39
N GLY A 59 3.73 -42.45 -2.44
CA GLY A 59 4.51 -42.00 -3.59
C GLY A 59 3.75 -41.23 -4.68
N LYS A 60 2.42 -41.03 -4.55
CA LYS A 60 1.68 -40.13 -5.44
C LYS A 60 1.58 -38.70 -4.88
N ALA A 61 2.00 -37.75 -5.67
CA ALA A 61 1.83 -36.33 -5.35
C ALA A 61 0.35 -35.96 -5.35
N GLN A 62 -0.09 -35.14 -4.38
CA GLN A 62 -1.43 -34.58 -4.42
C GLN A 62 -1.42 -33.30 -5.27
N PRO A 63 -2.39 -33.16 -6.19
CA PRO A 63 -2.54 -31.93 -6.95
C PRO A 63 -2.99 -30.80 -6.04
N SER A 64 -2.45 -29.62 -6.26
CA SER A 64 -2.85 -28.37 -5.60
C SER A 64 -3.47 -27.44 -6.62
N SER A 65 -4.59 -26.83 -6.30
CA SER A 65 -5.25 -25.85 -7.15
C SER A 65 -5.00 -24.43 -6.65
N GLY A 66 -4.87 -23.46 -7.56
CA GLY A 66 -4.44 -22.09 -7.26
C GLY A 66 -5.55 -21.13 -6.80
N TRP A 67 -6.65 -21.61 -6.22
CA TRP A 67 -7.76 -20.76 -5.82
C TRP A 67 -7.39 -19.76 -4.73
N LEU A 68 -6.67 -20.23 -3.72
CA LEU A 68 -6.16 -19.39 -2.64
C LEU A 68 -5.17 -18.35 -3.17
N PHE A 69 -4.21 -18.76 -4.02
CA PHE A 69 -3.26 -17.86 -4.67
C PHE A 69 -3.99 -16.75 -5.45
N ASN A 70 -4.94 -17.14 -6.30
CA ASN A 70 -5.72 -16.19 -7.10
C ASN A 70 -6.48 -15.17 -6.23
N SER A 71 -7.08 -15.64 -5.14
CA SER A 71 -7.81 -14.77 -4.21
C SER A 71 -6.90 -13.72 -3.58
N ILE A 72 -5.70 -14.11 -3.15
CA ILE A 72 -4.73 -13.20 -2.56
C ILE A 72 -4.16 -12.23 -3.59
N ALA A 73 -3.86 -12.70 -4.81
CA ALA A 73 -3.33 -11.85 -5.87
C ALA A 73 -4.33 -10.73 -6.27
N ASN A 74 -5.62 -11.06 -6.35
CA ASN A 74 -6.65 -10.05 -6.62
C ASN A 74 -6.77 -9.02 -5.49
N LYS A 75 -6.70 -9.45 -4.21
CA LYS A 75 -6.71 -8.52 -3.07
C LYS A 75 -5.49 -7.61 -3.03
N HIS A 76 -4.34 -8.13 -3.43
CA HIS A 76 -3.15 -7.32 -3.55
C HIS A 76 -3.30 -6.25 -4.65
N ALA A 77 -3.83 -6.61 -5.82
CA ALA A 77 -4.10 -5.66 -6.90
C ALA A 77 -5.07 -4.55 -6.45
N ASP A 78 -6.18 -4.92 -5.78
CA ASP A 78 -7.13 -3.95 -5.18
C ASP A 78 -6.42 -2.97 -4.23
N ALA A 79 -5.46 -3.45 -3.45
CA ALA A 79 -4.74 -2.65 -2.47
C ALA A 79 -3.78 -1.66 -3.14
N ILE A 80 -3.06 -2.09 -4.19
CA ILE A 80 -2.12 -1.24 -4.92
C ILE A 80 -2.85 -0.15 -5.71
N ASP A 81 -4.04 -0.44 -6.24
CA ASP A 81 -4.87 0.56 -6.92
C ASP A 81 -5.32 1.70 -5.97
N ASN A 82 -5.27 1.47 -4.66
CA ASN A 82 -5.64 2.43 -3.62
C ASN A 82 -4.42 2.90 -2.81
N TYR A 83 -3.37 3.30 -3.49
CA TYR A 83 -2.15 3.81 -2.86
C TYR A 83 -2.44 5.05 -1.98
N PRO A 84 -1.91 5.14 -0.74
CA PRO A 84 -2.20 6.24 0.17
C PRO A 84 -1.42 7.51 -0.17
N GLU A 85 -2.07 8.65 -0.06
CA GLU A 85 -1.46 9.98 -0.11
C GLU A 85 -1.65 10.70 1.22
N PRO A 86 -0.58 11.27 1.81
CA PRO A 86 -0.68 12.01 3.06
C PRO A 86 -1.12 13.45 2.80
N ASN A 87 -2.05 13.94 3.62
CA ASN A 87 -2.40 15.34 3.72
C ASN A 87 -2.24 15.78 5.18
N VAL A 88 -1.36 16.73 5.43
CA VAL A 88 -1.05 17.22 6.77
C VAL A 88 -1.88 18.44 7.06
N LEU A 89 -2.64 18.40 8.15
CA LEU A 89 -3.49 19.48 8.61
C LEU A 89 -2.92 20.10 9.88
N PRO A 90 -2.88 21.44 9.99
CA PRO A 90 -2.45 22.12 11.20
C PRO A 90 -3.53 22.00 12.27
N ARG A 91 -3.13 21.87 13.54
CA ARG A 91 -4.06 22.04 14.68
C ARG A 91 -4.26 23.49 15.07
N GLU A 92 -3.29 24.34 14.78
CA GLU A 92 -3.31 25.75 15.09
C GLU A 92 -3.09 26.58 13.83
N ALA A 93 -3.66 27.80 13.79
CA ALA A 93 -3.60 28.65 12.60
C ALA A 93 -2.15 29.07 12.23
N ASP A 94 -1.29 29.22 13.22
CA ASP A 94 0.11 29.61 13.01
C ASP A 94 0.95 28.53 12.30
N ASP A 95 0.47 27.26 12.31
CA ASP A 95 1.16 26.13 11.72
C ASP A 95 0.70 25.81 10.29
N GLU A 96 -0.21 26.63 9.70
CA GLU A 96 -0.81 26.39 8.38
C GLU A 96 0.24 26.32 7.25
N ASP A 97 1.22 27.23 7.24
CA ASP A 97 2.26 27.26 6.23
C ASP A 97 3.20 26.03 6.34
N THR A 98 3.51 25.62 7.58
CA THR A 98 4.31 24.43 7.86
C THR A 98 3.57 23.16 7.45
N ALA A 99 2.29 23.04 7.77
CA ALA A 99 1.45 21.90 7.37
C ALA A 99 1.34 21.80 5.84
N ARG A 100 1.20 22.93 5.14
CA ARG A 100 1.17 22.98 3.67
C ARG A 100 2.53 22.57 3.06
N ALA A 101 3.64 23.00 3.67
CA ALA A 101 4.98 22.57 3.26
C ALA A 101 5.16 21.06 3.46
N LEU A 102 4.78 20.52 4.64
CA LEU A 102 4.82 19.08 4.93
C LEU A 102 3.97 18.26 3.96
N SER A 103 2.74 18.67 3.67
CA SER A 103 1.86 18.01 2.69
C SER A 103 2.49 17.92 1.30
N SER A 104 3.37 18.87 0.97
CA SER A 104 4.09 18.88 -0.30
C SER A 104 5.41 18.08 -0.26
N VAL A 105 6.09 18.04 0.88
CA VAL A 105 7.41 17.41 1.05
C VAL A 105 7.28 15.91 1.33
N LEU A 106 6.31 15.48 2.15
CA LEU A 106 6.12 14.08 2.53
C LEU A 106 6.00 13.13 1.34
N PRO A 107 5.19 13.42 0.29
CA PRO A 107 5.13 12.56 -0.88
C PRO A 107 6.48 12.38 -1.57
N VAL A 108 7.31 13.45 -1.61
CA VAL A 108 8.66 13.38 -2.21
C VAL A 108 9.61 12.54 -1.36
N VAL A 109 9.53 12.65 -0.03
CA VAL A 109 10.33 11.81 0.89
C VAL A 109 9.96 10.33 0.73
N LEU A 110 8.66 10.02 0.63
CA LEU A 110 8.16 8.68 0.40
C LEU A 110 8.60 8.13 -0.96
N GLU A 111 8.53 8.94 -2.03
CA GLU A 111 9.02 8.57 -3.37
C GLU A 111 10.53 8.27 -3.34
N GLN A 112 11.32 9.10 -2.68
CA GLN A 112 12.77 8.91 -2.54
C GLN A 112 13.14 7.67 -1.70
N ALA A 113 12.28 7.26 -0.79
CA ALA A 113 12.40 6.03 0.00
C ALA A 113 11.85 4.78 -0.71
N ASP A 114 11.45 4.89 -1.99
CA ASP A 114 10.82 3.81 -2.77
C ASP A 114 9.60 3.18 -2.06
N TYR A 115 8.78 4.05 -1.46
CA TYR A 115 7.67 3.59 -0.61
C TYR A 115 6.62 2.80 -1.37
N GLU A 116 6.45 2.99 -2.68
CA GLU A 116 5.51 2.21 -3.50
C GLU A 116 5.87 0.71 -3.46
N GLN A 117 7.16 0.38 -3.57
CA GLN A 117 7.63 -1.01 -3.44
C GLN A 117 7.46 -1.52 -2.00
N VAL A 118 7.80 -0.71 -1.00
CA VAL A 118 7.63 -1.06 0.42
C VAL A 118 6.16 -1.34 0.75
N TYR A 119 5.25 -0.53 0.23
CA TYR A 119 3.79 -0.69 0.38
C TYR A 119 3.31 -2.00 -0.23
N SER A 120 3.73 -2.31 -1.46
CA SER A 120 3.44 -3.58 -2.13
C SER A 120 3.93 -4.78 -1.32
N ASP A 121 5.18 -4.75 -0.84
CA ASP A 121 5.78 -5.83 -0.05
C ASP A 121 5.06 -6.02 1.29
N CYS A 122 4.68 -4.92 1.95
CA CYS A 122 3.89 -4.97 3.18
C CYS A 122 2.51 -5.60 2.95
N TRP A 123 1.84 -5.27 1.83
CA TRP A 123 0.56 -5.87 1.48
C TRP A 123 0.66 -7.36 1.18
N TRP A 124 1.68 -7.81 0.45
CA TRP A 124 1.93 -9.24 0.26
C TRP A 124 2.07 -9.98 1.58
N ARG A 125 2.83 -9.42 2.52
CA ARG A 125 3.01 -10.00 3.85
C ARG A 125 1.72 -9.97 4.65
N LYS A 126 1.01 -8.84 4.69
CA LYS A 126 -0.25 -8.65 5.37
C LYS A 126 -1.30 -9.68 4.92
N LEU A 127 -1.46 -9.88 3.62
CA LEU A 127 -2.44 -10.82 3.07
C LEU A 127 -2.09 -12.29 3.36
N LYS A 128 -0.79 -12.65 3.31
CA LYS A 128 -0.31 -14.01 3.54
C LYS A 128 -0.17 -14.36 5.02
N GLN A 129 0.47 -13.49 5.77
CA GLN A 129 0.94 -13.76 7.14
C GLN A 129 0.06 -13.09 8.20
N GLY A 130 -0.87 -12.24 7.77
CA GLY A 130 -1.78 -11.52 8.64
C GLY A 130 -1.29 -10.15 9.10
N THR A 131 -0.01 -9.80 8.91
CA THR A 131 0.55 -8.53 9.36
C THR A 131 1.63 -8.05 8.44
N GLY A 132 1.50 -6.82 7.95
CA GLY A 132 2.57 -6.06 7.33
C GLY A 132 3.30 -5.25 8.40
N VAL A 133 4.62 -5.16 8.29
CA VAL A 133 5.42 -4.33 9.19
C VAL A 133 6.29 -3.40 8.39
N THR A 134 6.20 -2.10 8.69
CA THR A 134 7.06 -1.07 8.11
C THR A 134 8.02 -0.58 9.18
N GLY A 135 9.31 -0.55 8.87
CA GLY A 135 10.35 0.06 9.69
C GLY A 135 10.73 1.43 9.12
N ILE A 136 10.88 2.43 9.99
CA ILE A 136 11.18 3.82 9.63
C ILE A 136 12.38 4.26 10.44
N PHE A 137 13.50 4.48 9.76
CA PHE A 137 14.80 4.71 10.40
C PHE A 137 15.48 5.95 9.84
N TRP A 138 16.33 6.57 10.64
CA TRP A 138 17.33 7.47 10.15
C TRP A 138 18.58 6.69 9.72
N ASP A 139 19.02 6.86 8.48
CA ASP A 139 20.25 6.24 7.96
C ASP A 139 21.28 7.33 7.66
N PRO A 140 22.30 7.50 8.53
CA PRO A 140 23.30 8.55 8.37
C PRO A 140 24.22 8.34 7.16
N ALA A 141 24.27 7.13 6.57
CA ALA A 141 25.12 6.84 5.42
C ALA A 141 24.48 7.23 4.08
N MET A 142 23.17 7.49 4.07
CA MET A 142 22.47 7.91 2.85
C MET A 142 22.94 9.29 2.38
N ARG A 143 22.76 9.56 1.10
CA ARG A 143 23.10 10.85 0.43
C ARG A 143 24.55 11.32 0.66
N GLY A 144 25.48 10.37 0.66
CA GLY A 144 26.91 10.70 0.80
C GLY A 144 27.31 11.16 2.20
N GLY A 145 26.58 10.73 3.24
CA GLY A 145 26.86 11.03 4.64
C GLY A 145 26.05 12.18 5.24
N ILE A 146 25.15 12.80 4.47
CA ILE A 146 24.19 13.79 5.01
C ILE A 146 23.09 13.11 5.84
N GLY A 147 22.85 11.82 5.57
CA GLY A 147 21.77 11.04 6.15
C GLY A 147 20.41 11.30 5.50
N ASP A 148 19.52 10.33 5.57
CA ASP A 148 18.12 10.47 5.15
C ASP A 148 17.22 9.43 5.83
N ILE A 149 15.92 9.57 5.65
CA ILE A 149 14.91 8.68 6.17
C ILE A 149 14.82 7.42 5.28
N ALA A 150 15.04 6.26 5.89
CA ALA A 150 14.90 4.97 5.26
C ALA A 150 13.59 4.31 5.70
N VAL A 151 12.75 3.97 4.74
CA VAL A 151 11.50 3.22 4.97
C VAL A 151 11.66 1.83 4.37
N ARG A 152 11.39 0.78 5.16
CA ARG A 152 11.62 -0.61 4.73
C ARG A 152 10.47 -1.52 5.16
N SER A 153 10.10 -2.46 4.30
CA SER A 153 9.25 -3.58 4.69
C SER A 153 10.06 -4.59 5.51
N VAL A 154 9.62 -4.85 6.75
CA VAL A 154 10.34 -5.72 7.70
C VAL A 154 9.68 -7.09 7.79
N ASN A 155 10.49 -8.14 7.86
CA ASN A 155 9.99 -9.51 7.98
C ASN A 155 9.55 -9.79 9.42
N LEU A 156 8.26 -10.12 9.60
CA LEU A 156 7.69 -10.42 10.91
C LEU A 156 8.38 -11.58 11.62
N LEU A 157 8.94 -12.56 10.90
CA LEU A 157 9.71 -13.68 11.49
C LEU A 157 10.94 -13.22 12.27
N MET A 158 11.49 -12.04 11.94
CA MET A 158 12.71 -11.52 12.54
C MET A 158 12.45 -10.54 13.69
N LEU A 159 11.19 -10.32 14.06
CA LEU A 159 10.79 -9.36 15.09
C LEU A 159 10.27 -10.07 16.33
N TYR A 160 10.69 -9.60 17.51
CA TYR A 160 10.30 -10.18 18.79
C TYR A 160 9.97 -9.09 19.80
N TRP A 161 8.87 -9.28 20.52
CA TRP A 161 8.30 -8.37 21.52
C TRP A 161 7.74 -9.14 22.69
N GLU A 162 7.36 -8.46 23.77
CA GLU A 162 6.78 -9.10 24.95
C GLU A 162 5.46 -9.79 24.60
N PRO A 163 5.31 -11.09 24.96
CA PRO A 163 4.04 -11.80 24.78
C PRO A 163 2.91 -11.16 25.59
N GLY A 164 1.71 -11.09 24.98
CA GLY A 164 0.51 -10.56 25.64
C GLY A 164 0.33 -9.05 25.55
N VAL A 165 1.14 -8.33 24.75
CA VAL A 165 0.92 -6.91 24.47
C VAL A 165 0.16 -6.73 23.16
N ALA A 166 -0.85 -5.87 23.18
CA ALA A 166 -1.65 -5.54 22.00
C ALA A 166 -0.94 -4.50 21.08
N ASP A 167 -0.09 -3.64 21.64
CA ASP A 167 0.71 -2.65 20.91
C ASP A 167 2.19 -2.84 21.27
N ILE A 168 3.04 -2.92 20.27
CA ILE A 168 4.49 -3.03 20.44
C ILE A 168 5.07 -1.88 21.28
N GLN A 169 4.44 -0.70 21.24
CA GLN A 169 4.89 0.46 22.01
C GLN A 169 4.79 0.27 23.52
N ALA A 170 3.97 -0.68 23.98
CA ALA A 170 3.86 -1.08 25.38
C ALA A 170 4.92 -2.09 25.81
N SER A 171 5.60 -2.75 24.87
CA SER A 171 6.69 -3.70 25.17
C SER A 171 7.89 -2.94 25.75
N PRO A 172 8.50 -3.39 26.87
CA PRO A 172 9.71 -2.75 27.41
C PRO A 172 10.94 -2.97 26.55
N ASP A 173 11.00 -4.11 25.85
CA ASP A 173 12.08 -4.50 24.96
C ASP A 173 11.51 -4.94 23.62
N PHE A 174 12.19 -4.63 22.54
CA PHE A 174 11.83 -5.02 21.19
C PHE A 174 13.09 -5.42 20.43
N PHE A 175 13.07 -6.57 19.76
CA PHE A 175 14.23 -7.09 19.04
C PHE A 175 13.91 -7.26 17.55
N SER A 176 14.86 -6.83 16.72
CA SER A 176 14.89 -7.10 15.30
C SER A 176 16.16 -7.88 14.96
N LEU A 177 16.02 -9.02 14.29
CA LEU A 177 17.14 -9.86 13.92
C LEU A 177 17.42 -9.72 12.42
N SER A 178 18.71 -9.74 12.06
CA SER A 178 19.16 -9.79 10.68
C SER A 178 20.28 -10.81 10.50
N LEU A 179 20.39 -11.36 9.29
CA LEU A 179 21.48 -12.25 8.90
C LEU A 179 22.46 -11.46 8.03
N GLU A 180 23.64 -11.20 8.56
CA GLU A 180 24.69 -10.47 7.86
C GLU A 180 25.91 -11.36 7.60
N ASP A 181 26.68 -11.04 6.57
CA ASP A 181 27.92 -11.74 6.26
C ASP A 181 28.96 -11.50 7.36
N THR A 182 29.47 -12.60 7.93
CA THR A 182 30.41 -12.54 9.06
C THR A 182 31.72 -11.84 8.73
N ALA A 183 32.24 -12.03 7.51
CA ALA A 183 33.49 -11.39 7.10
C ALA A 183 33.32 -9.88 6.99
N ARG A 184 32.19 -9.43 6.45
CA ARG A 184 31.84 -8.01 6.35
C ARG A 184 31.65 -7.39 7.75
N LEU A 185 30.98 -8.08 8.66
CA LEU A 185 30.79 -7.63 10.04
C LEU A 185 32.13 -7.50 10.77
N CYS A 186 33.04 -8.47 10.66
CA CYS A 186 34.36 -8.40 11.27
C CYS A 186 35.23 -7.28 10.69
N ALA A 187 35.06 -6.96 9.40
CA ALA A 187 35.74 -5.81 8.80
C ALA A 187 35.20 -4.47 9.31
N GLN A 188 33.91 -4.38 9.56
CA GLN A 188 33.26 -3.17 10.09
C GLN A 188 33.42 -3.02 11.60
N TYR A 189 33.40 -4.13 12.33
CA TYR A 189 33.48 -4.19 13.79
C TYR A 189 34.62 -5.13 14.23
N PRO A 190 35.87 -4.63 14.37
CA PRO A 190 37.02 -5.47 14.72
C PRO A 190 36.90 -6.20 16.07
N GLN A 191 36.06 -5.68 16.99
CA GLN A 191 35.79 -6.32 18.28
C GLN A 191 35.08 -7.68 18.15
N LEU A 192 34.47 -7.97 17.00
CA LEU A 192 33.83 -9.25 16.72
C LEU A 192 34.83 -10.37 16.35
N ALA A 193 36.10 -10.01 16.10
CA ALA A 193 37.12 -10.99 15.75
C ALA A 193 37.32 -12.02 16.88
N GLY A 194 37.15 -13.31 16.57
CA GLY A 194 37.19 -14.40 17.55
C GLY A 194 35.82 -14.82 18.11
N HIS A 195 34.75 -14.06 17.86
CA HIS A 195 33.37 -14.34 18.30
C HIS A 195 32.44 -14.63 17.11
N THR A 196 32.91 -15.45 16.17
CA THR A 196 32.20 -15.69 14.90
C THR A 196 31.20 -16.87 14.94
N ALA A 197 31.21 -17.66 16.03
CA ALA A 197 30.27 -18.78 16.17
C ALA A 197 28.84 -18.25 16.38
N SER A 198 27.91 -18.68 15.51
CA SER A 198 26.51 -18.29 15.65
C SER A 198 25.89 -18.90 16.92
N VAL A 199 25.39 -18.06 17.80
CA VAL A 199 24.74 -18.46 19.06
C VAL A 199 23.21 -18.56 18.90
N LEU A 200 22.66 -17.90 17.88
CA LEU A 200 21.22 -17.80 17.66
C LEU A 200 20.81 -18.55 16.40
N ASP A 201 19.71 -19.28 16.52
CA ASP A 201 18.99 -19.82 15.37
C ASP A 201 17.79 -18.92 15.05
N VAL A 202 17.53 -18.68 13.77
CA VAL A 202 16.42 -17.85 13.28
C VAL A 202 15.46 -18.70 12.45
N PRO A 203 14.14 -18.49 12.57
CA PRO A 203 13.17 -19.19 11.75
C PRO A 203 13.33 -18.78 10.29
N ARG A 204 13.19 -19.75 9.38
CA ARG A 204 13.35 -19.57 7.94
C ARG A 204 12.13 -20.07 7.19
N TYR A 205 11.88 -19.50 6.03
CA TYR A 205 10.93 -20.08 5.09
C TYR A 205 11.48 -21.39 4.51
N ILE A 206 10.59 -22.34 4.25
CA ILE A 206 10.96 -23.66 3.74
C ILE A 206 11.73 -23.60 2.41
N HIS A 207 11.47 -22.58 1.58
CA HIS A 207 12.21 -22.37 0.33
C HIS A 207 13.66 -21.90 0.53
N ASP A 208 14.01 -21.43 1.73
CA ASP A 208 15.35 -20.96 2.09
C ASP A 208 16.18 -22.03 2.80
N GLU A 209 15.60 -23.20 3.13
CA GLU A 209 16.29 -24.28 3.85
C GLU A 209 17.53 -24.82 3.12
N GLY A 210 17.55 -24.71 1.79
CA GLY A 210 18.69 -25.12 0.97
C GLY A 210 19.78 -24.07 0.84
N GLN A 211 19.62 -22.87 1.39
CA GLN A 211 20.63 -21.82 1.33
C GLN A 211 21.70 -22.03 2.40
N ASP A 212 22.97 -22.02 1.96
CA ASP A 212 24.10 -22.05 2.89
C ASP A 212 24.22 -20.70 3.62
N THR A 213 24.02 -20.74 4.92
CA THR A 213 24.16 -19.58 5.81
C THR A 213 25.31 -19.74 6.80
N SER A 214 26.22 -20.70 6.58
CA SER A 214 27.38 -20.96 7.44
C SER A 214 28.34 -19.76 7.54
N SER A 215 28.37 -18.92 6.50
CA SER A 215 29.14 -17.66 6.47
C SER A 215 28.43 -16.47 7.10
N LYS A 216 27.21 -16.63 7.64
CA LYS A 216 26.40 -15.54 8.18
C LYS A 216 26.30 -15.62 9.69
N SER A 217 26.30 -14.45 10.32
CA SER A 217 26.04 -14.26 11.74
C SER A 217 24.70 -13.55 11.94
N VAL A 218 24.02 -13.89 13.04
CA VAL A 218 22.79 -13.19 13.45
C VAL A 218 23.16 -11.94 14.20
N VAL A 219 22.80 -10.80 13.65
CA VAL A 219 22.89 -9.51 14.30
C VAL A 219 21.56 -9.21 14.95
N VAL A 220 21.61 -8.73 16.18
CA VAL A 220 20.45 -8.35 16.98
C VAL A 220 20.45 -6.85 17.15
N ASP A 221 19.38 -6.22 16.68
CA ASP A 221 19.04 -4.83 16.94
C ASP A 221 18.04 -4.81 18.09
N TRP A 222 18.51 -4.41 19.27
CA TRP A 222 17.72 -4.36 20.49
C TRP A 222 17.31 -2.93 20.78
N TYR A 223 16.02 -2.67 20.73
CA TYR A 223 15.38 -1.42 21.13
C TYR A 223 14.75 -1.62 22.50
N TYR A 224 14.99 -0.69 23.43
CA TYR A 224 14.45 -0.81 24.77
C TYR A 224 14.11 0.56 25.36
N LYS A 225 13.10 0.57 26.21
CA LYS A 225 12.62 1.79 26.87
C LYS A 225 13.00 1.77 28.33
N ARG A 226 13.65 2.82 28.78
CA ARG A 226 14.03 3.00 30.20
C ARG A 226 13.60 4.39 30.65
N PRO A 227 13.15 4.56 31.92
CA PRO A 227 12.87 5.88 32.45
C PRO A 227 14.17 6.65 32.66
N ASP A 228 14.18 7.93 32.29
CA ASP A 228 15.24 8.88 32.65
C ASP A 228 15.10 9.33 34.11
N GLU A 229 15.96 10.23 34.57
CA GLU A 229 15.92 10.80 35.91
C GLU A 229 14.61 11.55 36.23
N THR A 230 13.91 12.01 35.21
CA THR A 230 12.62 12.71 35.31
C THR A 230 11.42 11.76 35.30
N GLY A 231 11.62 10.47 35.04
CA GLY A 231 10.59 9.45 34.87
C GLY A 231 9.99 9.40 33.45
N ARG A 232 10.54 10.16 32.48
CA ARG A 232 10.15 10.06 31.09
C ARG A 232 10.76 8.80 30.47
N MET A 233 9.97 8.05 29.69
CA MET A 233 10.46 6.87 28.98
C MET A 233 11.30 7.29 27.76
N VAL A 234 12.56 6.91 27.76
CA VAL A 234 13.53 7.18 26.69
C VAL A 234 13.78 5.91 25.91
N LEU A 235 13.82 6.02 24.59
CA LEU A 235 14.11 4.91 23.69
C LEU A 235 15.61 4.79 23.47
N HIS A 236 16.19 3.69 23.90
CA HIS A 236 17.57 3.32 23.64
C HIS A 236 17.68 2.23 22.59
N TYR A 237 18.89 2.09 22.06
CA TYR A 237 19.21 1.11 21.02
C TYR A 237 20.57 0.47 21.30
N CYS A 238 20.63 -0.84 21.14
CA CYS A 238 21.88 -1.59 21.19
C CYS A 238 21.95 -2.59 20.03
N LYS A 239 23.02 -2.53 19.27
CA LYS A 239 23.35 -3.52 18.24
C LYS A 239 24.39 -4.46 18.80
N PHE A 240 24.12 -5.78 18.76
CA PHE A 240 25.07 -6.77 19.22
C PHE A 240 25.06 -8.04 18.33
N CYS A 241 26.15 -8.77 18.34
CA CYS A 241 26.31 -10.02 17.62
C CYS A 241 27.09 -11.00 18.47
N ASN A 242 26.60 -12.24 18.61
CA ASN A 242 27.26 -13.34 19.34
C ASN A 242 27.70 -12.96 20.77
N GLY A 243 26.95 -12.09 21.46
CA GLY A 243 27.25 -11.62 22.81
C GLY A 243 28.16 -10.38 22.88
N VAL A 244 28.68 -9.90 21.75
CA VAL A 244 29.54 -8.73 21.67
C VAL A 244 28.73 -7.49 21.29
N VAL A 245 28.84 -6.41 22.04
CA VAL A 245 28.24 -5.10 21.71
C VAL A 245 28.96 -4.49 20.53
N LEU A 246 28.23 -4.20 19.46
CA LEU A 246 28.75 -3.51 18.28
C LEU A 246 28.55 -2.00 18.40
N TYR A 247 27.39 -1.59 18.92
CA TYR A 247 27.04 -0.19 19.19
C TYR A 247 25.95 -0.14 20.27
N ALA A 248 25.97 0.88 21.11
CA ALA A 248 24.87 1.14 22.04
C ALA A 248 24.70 2.66 22.24
N SER A 249 23.46 3.15 22.16
CA SER A 249 23.16 4.58 22.34
C SER A 249 23.48 5.09 23.75
N GLN A 250 23.35 4.25 24.79
CA GLN A 250 23.73 4.62 26.15
C GLN A 250 25.25 4.74 26.35
N ASN A 251 26.06 4.12 25.51
CA ASN A 251 27.50 4.22 25.52
C ASN A 251 28.01 5.43 24.74
N ASP A 252 27.13 6.12 24.01
CA ASP A 252 27.42 7.34 23.27
C ASP A 252 27.07 8.57 24.14
N PRO A 253 28.03 9.40 24.54
CA PRO A 253 27.76 10.58 25.39
C PRO A 253 26.72 11.54 24.83
N ALA A 254 26.53 11.58 23.50
CA ALA A 254 25.55 12.44 22.85
C ALA A 254 24.13 11.91 22.97
N LEU A 255 23.93 10.58 23.12
CA LEU A 255 22.65 9.90 23.13
C LEU A 255 22.32 9.22 24.47
N ALA A 256 23.26 9.27 25.43
CA ALA A 256 23.10 8.59 26.71
C ALA A 256 21.85 9.05 27.49
N GLU A 257 21.56 10.36 27.45
CA GLU A 257 20.41 10.96 28.12
C GLU A 257 19.18 11.10 27.21
N SER A 258 19.37 11.50 25.93
CA SER A 258 18.27 11.77 24.99
C SER A 258 17.72 10.53 24.33
N GLY A 259 18.48 9.44 24.28
CA GLY A 259 18.13 8.21 23.58
C GLY A 259 18.36 8.28 22.08
N LEU A 260 17.85 7.28 21.35
CA LEU A 260 18.04 7.15 19.90
C LEU A 260 17.15 8.15 19.13
N TYR A 261 15.86 8.23 19.51
CA TYR A 261 14.88 9.09 18.87
C TYR A 261 14.09 9.89 19.89
N ASP A 262 13.94 11.19 19.68
CA ASP A 262 13.26 12.13 20.57
C ASP A 262 11.78 11.78 20.78
N HIS A 263 11.13 11.16 19.79
CA HIS A 263 9.73 10.72 19.87
C HIS A 263 9.51 9.54 20.83
N GLY A 264 10.54 8.82 21.29
CA GLY A 264 10.47 7.73 22.26
C GLY A 264 9.69 6.49 21.83
N GLN A 265 9.35 6.33 20.54
CA GLN A 265 8.62 5.20 20.02
C GLN A 265 9.53 4.25 19.25
N TYR A 266 9.20 2.95 19.25
CA TYR A 266 9.86 1.99 18.37
C TYR A 266 9.64 2.38 16.92
N PRO A 267 10.68 2.32 16.05
CA PRO A 267 10.60 2.74 14.66
C PRO A 267 9.91 1.70 13.76
N PHE A 268 8.90 1.02 14.29
CA PHE A 268 8.16 -0.02 13.58
C PHE A 268 6.67 0.26 13.67
N VAL A 269 5.98 0.10 12.54
CA VAL A 269 4.52 0.20 12.46
C VAL A 269 3.94 -1.14 12.02
N PHE A 270 3.11 -1.73 12.87
CA PHE A 270 2.40 -2.97 12.60
C PHE A 270 1.05 -2.66 11.98
N ASP A 271 0.73 -3.34 10.91
CA ASP A 271 -0.55 -3.24 10.20
C ASP A 271 -1.18 -4.64 10.08
N PRO A 272 -1.94 -5.09 11.10
CA PRO A 272 -2.65 -6.36 11.06
C PRO A 272 -3.82 -6.33 10.08
N LEU A 273 -4.05 -7.45 9.37
CA LEU A 273 -5.19 -7.63 8.48
C LEU A 273 -6.47 -7.87 9.30
N PHE A 274 -6.47 -8.93 10.08
CA PHE A 274 -7.49 -9.27 11.06
C PHE A 274 -6.84 -9.26 12.43
N VAL A 275 -7.44 -8.50 13.33
CA VAL A 275 -6.88 -8.29 14.68
C VAL A 275 -7.00 -9.56 15.51
N GLU A 276 -5.96 -9.89 16.28
CA GLU A 276 -5.91 -10.95 17.28
C GLU A 276 -5.81 -10.30 18.67
N GLU A 277 -6.57 -10.77 19.63
CA GLU A 277 -6.54 -10.23 21.00
C GLU A 277 -5.16 -10.44 21.63
N ASP A 278 -4.71 -9.48 22.43
CA ASP A 278 -3.43 -9.51 23.15
C ASP A 278 -2.19 -9.73 22.26
N SER A 279 -2.29 -9.33 20.99
CA SER A 279 -1.20 -9.43 20.01
C SER A 279 -1.18 -8.24 19.06
N PRO A 280 -0.02 -7.64 18.77
CA PRO A 280 0.11 -6.63 17.71
C PRO A 280 0.07 -7.25 16.31
N ALA A 281 0.27 -8.58 16.22
CA ALA A 281 0.21 -9.34 14.99
C ALA A 281 -1.15 -10.04 14.86
N GLY A 282 -1.75 -9.96 13.69
CA GLY A 282 -3.03 -10.58 13.37
C GLY A 282 -2.90 -11.84 12.51
N PHE A 283 -4.02 -12.29 11.95
CA PHE A 283 -4.07 -13.42 11.02
C PHE A 283 -4.50 -12.96 9.61
N GLY A 284 -4.22 -13.78 8.61
CA GLY A 284 -4.40 -13.43 7.20
C GLY A 284 -5.50 -14.24 6.51
N TYR A 285 -5.67 -13.98 5.21
CA TYR A 285 -6.64 -14.72 4.40
C TYR A 285 -6.31 -16.20 4.28
N ILE A 286 -5.01 -16.56 4.27
CA ILE A 286 -4.61 -17.95 4.19
C ILE A 286 -5.17 -18.73 5.38
N ASP A 287 -5.08 -18.16 6.59
CA ASP A 287 -5.56 -18.81 7.81
C ASP A 287 -7.05 -19.16 7.75
N VAL A 288 -7.84 -18.31 7.10
CA VAL A 288 -9.30 -18.48 6.98
C VAL A 288 -9.69 -19.40 5.82
N MET A 289 -8.88 -19.44 4.75
CA MET A 289 -9.22 -20.17 3.51
C MET A 289 -8.63 -21.58 3.42
N LYS A 290 -7.70 -21.96 4.31
CA LYS A 290 -7.00 -23.27 4.29
C LYS A 290 -7.96 -24.46 4.18
N ASP A 291 -9.03 -24.47 4.96
CA ASP A 291 -9.97 -25.59 5.02
C ASP A 291 -10.72 -25.76 3.72
N CYS A 292 -11.18 -24.66 3.12
CA CYS A 292 -11.85 -24.69 1.83
C CYS A 292 -10.90 -25.18 0.72
N GLN A 293 -9.67 -24.68 0.69
CA GLN A 293 -8.64 -25.11 -0.26
C GLN A 293 -8.31 -26.59 -0.09
N THR A 294 -8.17 -27.06 1.16
CA THR A 294 -7.94 -28.47 1.48
C THR A 294 -9.07 -29.37 0.93
N ALA A 295 -10.32 -28.95 1.11
CA ALA A 295 -11.47 -29.70 0.61
C ALA A 295 -11.49 -29.75 -0.93
N ILE A 296 -11.20 -28.65 -1.60
CA ILE A 296 -11.12 -28.55 -3.06
C ILE A 296 -10.01 -29.50 -3.59
N ASP A 297 -8.83 -29.46 -3.00
CA ASP A 297 -7.68 -30.25 -3.44
C ASP A 297 -7.94 -31.75 -3.24
N LYS A 298 -8.50 -32.16 -2.09
CA LYS A 298 -8.91 -33.54 -1.84
C LYS A 298 -9.94 -34.05 -2.86
N MET A 299 -10.91 -33.21 -3.20
CA MET A 299 -11.91 -33.57 -4.20
C MET A 299 -11.31 -33.66 -5.61
N ASN A 300 -10.42 -32.72 -5.99
CA ASN A 300 -9.68 -32.79 -7.25
C ASN A 300 -8.89 -34.10 -7.34
N HIS A 301 -8.16 -34.47 -6.27
CA HIS A 301 -7.39 -35.70 -6.22
C HIS A 301 -8.27 -36.95 -6.40
N ALA A 302 -9.40 -37.03 -5.66
CA ALA A 302 -10.34 -38.12 -5.80
C ALA A 302 -10.96 -38.22 -7.20
N MET A 303 -11.23 -37.06 -7.85
CA MET A 303 -11.71 -37.01 -9.22
C MET A 303 -10.66 -37.50 -10.21
N ASP A 304 -9.43 -37.02 -10.10
CA ASP A 304 -8.32 -37.44 -10.95
C ASP A 304 -8.06 -38.94 -10.84
N GLU A 305 -8.08 -39.50 -9.62
CA GLU A 305 -7.96 -40.95 -9.40
C GLU A 305 -9.11 -41.73 -10.05
N ASN A 306 -10.33 -41.26 -9.88
CA ASN A 306 -11.49 -41.91 -10.48
C ASN A 306 -11.42 -41.89 -12.02
N VAL A 307 -11.02 -40.74 -12.61
CA VAL A 307 -10.83 -40.61 -14.06
C VAL A 307 -9.75 -41.57 -14.56
N LEU A 308 -8.62 -41.64 -13.87
CA LEU A 308 -7.51 -42.55 -14.22
C LEU A 308 -7.91 -44.02 -14.09
N LEU A 309 -8.65 -44.37 -13.01
CA LEU A 309 -9.16 -45.74 -12.82
C LEU A 309 -10.23 -46.14 -13.85
N SER A 310 -11.09 -45.19 -14.20
CA SER A 310 -12.14 -45.43 -15.23
C SER A 310 -11.58 -45.47 -16.64
N ALA A 311 -10.47 -44.77 -16.92
CA ALA A 311 -9.78 -44.81 -18.20
C ALA A 311 -8.99 -46.11 -18.43
N LYS A 312 -8.61 -46.81 -17.35
CA LYS A 312 -7.94 -48.13 -17.41
C LYS A 312 -8.97 -49.21 -17.16
N GLN A 313 -9.39 -49.88 -18.19
CA GLN A 313 -10.28 -51.04 -18.04
C GLN A 313 -9.56 -52.15 -17.31
N ARG A 314 -10.09 -52.57 -16.17
CA ARG A 314 -9.56 -53.67 -15.35
C ARG A 314 -10.46 -54.88 -15.52
N TYR A 315 -9.89 -56.03 -15.44
CA TYR A 315 -10.62 -57.29 -15.57
C TYR A 315 -10.44 -58.14 -14.30
N VAL A 316 -11.45 -58.88 -13.96
CA VAL A 316 -11.40 -59.94 -12.97
C VAL A 316 -11.29 -61.26 -13.74
N LEU A 317 -10.21 -61.97 -13.49
CA LEU A 317 -9.94 -63.26 -14.08
C LEU A 317 -9.99 -64.30 -12.98
N SER A 318 -10.64 -65.44 -13.27
CA SER A 318 -10.54 -66.62 -12.44
C SER A 318 -9.25 -67.39 -12.80
N ASP A 319 -8.57 -67.97 -11.83
CA ASP A 319 -7.38 -68.82 -12.06
C ASP A 319 -7.62 -69.94 -13.06
N THR A 320 -8.88 -70.31 -13.25
CA THR A 320 -9.32 -71.37 -14.20
C THR A 320 -9.71 -70.81 -15.56
N ALA A 321 -9.62 -69.49 -15.81
CA ALA A 321 -10.08 -68.88 -17.05
C ALA A 321 -9.23 -69.22 -18.29
N GLY A 322 -7.98 -69.67 -18.08
CA GLY A 322 -7.08 -70.05 -19.17
C GLY A 322 -6.74 -68.91 -20.15
N VAL A 323 -6.90 -67.68 -19.73
CA VAL A 323 -6.59 -66.46 -20.53
C VAL A 323 -5.09 -66.20 -20.46
N ASN A 324 -4.49 -65.91 -21.60
CA ASN A 324 -3.10 -65.47 -21.64
C ASN A 324 -2.99 -64.02 -21.16
N GLU A 325 -2.51 -63.83 -19.91
CA GLU A 325 -2.41 -62.50 -19.26
C GLU A 325 -1.41 -61.58 -19.95
N GLU A 326 -0.33 -62.14 -20.54
CA GLU A 326 0.67 -61.36 -21.27
C GLU A 326 0.09 -60.76 -22.56
N GLU A 327 -0.74 -61.54 -23.29
CA GLU A 327 -1.40 -61.08 -24.50
C GLU A 327 -2.55 -60.11 -24.17
N LEU A 328 -3.25 -60.31 -23.06
CA LEU A 328 -4.31 -59.41 -22.59
C LEU A 328 -3.72 -58.06 -22.13
N ALA A 329 -2.54 -58.04 -21.59
CA ALA A 329 -1.83 -56.82 -21.16
C ALA A 329 -1.16 -56.07 -22.31
N ASP A 330 -0.95 -56.70 -23.46
CA ASP A 330 -0.31 -56.15 -24.64
C ASP A 330 -1.34 -55.55 -25.60
N PHE A 331 -1.62 -54.26 -25.47
CA PHE A 331 -2.58 -53.53 -26.32
C PHE A 331 -2.15 -53.39 -27.79
N SER A 332 -0.97 -53.89 -28.18
CA SER A 332 -0.53 -53.94 -29.58
C SER A 332 -1.04 -55.18 -30.33
N ARG A 333 -1.63 -56.12 -29.62
CA ARG A 333 -2.14 -57.38 -30.18
C ARG A 333 -3.65 -57.33 -30.33
N ASP A 334 -4.11 -57.65 -31.52
CA ASP A 334 -5.55 -57.71 -31.84
C ASP A 334 -6.23 -58.99 -31.35
N ILE A 335 -5.48 -60.04 -31.01
CA ILE A 335 -6.00 -61.36 -30.63
C ILE A 335 -5.37 -61.80 -29.31
N VAL A 336 -6.25 -62.22 -28.37
CA VAL A 336 -5.87 -62.82 -27.09
C VAL A 336 -6.26 -64.29 -27.10
N HIS A 337 -5.33 -65.19 -26.85
CA HIS A 337 -5.58 -66.63 -26.83
C HIS A 337 -6.09 -67.08 -25.47
N VAL A 338 -7.11 -67.95 -25.50
CA VAL A 338 -7.73 -68.52 -24.31
C VAL A 338 -7.74 -70.05 -24.44
N VAL A 339 -7.26 -70.73 -23.40
CA VAL A 339 -7.27 -72.20 -23.30
C VAL A 339 -8.50 -72.61 -22.52
N GLY A 340 -9.49 -73.17 -23.20
CA GLY A 340 -10.74 -73.63 -22.58
C GLY A 340 -11.99 -72.85 -23.00
N ARG A 341 -13.04 -72.89 -22.16
CA ARG A 341 -14.30 -72.17 -22.41
C ARG A 341 -14.32 -70.87 -21.58
N LEU A 342 -14.53 -69.76 -22.24
CA LEU A 342 -14.83 -68.48 -21.59
C LEU A 342 -16.28 -68.48 -21.11
N ASN A 343 -16.47 -68.35 -19.81
CA ASN A 343 -17.78 -68.13 -19.18
C ASN A 343 -17.78 -66.72 -18.57
N ASP A 344 -18.94 -66.10 -18.44
CA ASP A 344 -19.10 -64.78 -17.82
C ASP A 344 -18.58 -64.68 -16.39
N ASP A 345 -18.51 -65.81 -15.67
CA ASP A 345 -17.97 -65.89 -14.31
C ASP A 345 -16.44 -66.01 -14.28
N SER A 346 -15.80 -66.44 -15.39
CA SER A 346 -14.34 -66.61 -15.46
C SER A 346 -13.59 -65.37 -15.96
N PHE A 347 -14.28 -64.48 -16.68
CA PHE A 347 -13.71 -63.24 -17.21
C PHE A 347 -14.80 -62.18 -17.28
N ARG A 348 -14.63 -61.12 -16.52
CA ARG A 348 -15.52 -59.95 -16.58
C ARG A 348 -14.79 -58.65 -16.35
N PRO A 349 -15.21 -57.54 -16.98
CA PRO A 349 -14.63 -56.23 -16.69
C PRO A 349 -14.99 -55.80 -15.26
N LEU A 350 -14.01 -55.28 -14.53
CA LEU A 350 -14.22 -54.63 -13.25
C LEU A 350 -14.73 -53.23 -13.53
N GLN A 351 -16.01 -53.04 -13.35
CA GLN A 351 -16.60 -51.70 -13.55
C GLN A 351 -16.20 -50.78 -12.38
N THR A 352 -15.50 -49.70 -12.68
CA THR A 352 -15.24 -48.63 -11.73
C THR A 352 -16.51 -47.77 -11.68
N ALA A 353 -17.04 -47.52 -10.47
CA ALA A 353 -18.16 -46.62 -10.31
C ALA A 353 -17.77 -45.22 -10.82
N GLY A 354 -18.57 -44.65 -11.72
CA GLY A 354 -18.34 -43.30 -12.21
C GLY A 354 -18.52 -42.25 -11.09
N LEU A 355 -17.96 -41.08 -11.29
CA LEU A 355 -18.12 -39.94 -10.38
C LEU A 355 -19.61 -39.61 -10.20
N GLN A 356 -20.05 -39.55 -8.95
CA GLN A 356 -21.42 -39.13 -8.64
C GLN A 356 -21.54 -37.60 -8.82
N GLY A 357 -22.68 -37.15 -9.37
CA GLY A 357 -22.94 -35.71 -9.56
C GLY A 357 -22.80 -34.86 -8.28
N ASN A 358 -23.08 -35.46 -7.13
CA ASN A 358 -22.94 -34.81 -5.83
C ASN A 358 -21.47 -34.38 -5.53
N SER A 359 -20.46 -35.10 -6.02
CA SER A 359 -19.06 -34.77 -5.82
C SER A 359 -18.67 -33.50 -6.56
N LEU A 360 -19.19 -33.32 -7.79
CA LEU A 360 -18.97 -32.09 -8.57
C LEU A 360 -19.65 -30.88 -7.91
N SER A 361 -20.92 -31.06 -7.47
CA SER A 361 -21.65 -30.01 -6.77
C SER A 361 -21.00 -29.61 -5.46
N TYR A 362 -20.50 -30.58 -4.69
CA TYR A 362 -19.75 -30.30 -3.45
C TYR A 362 -18.47 -29.50 -3.71
N ARG A 363 -17.67 -29.92 -4.71
CA ARG A 363 -16.48 -29.18 -5.11
C ARG A 363 -16.81 -27.72 -5.50
N GLN A 364 -17.85 -27.55 -6.32
CA GLN A 364 -18.29 -26.22 -6.75
C GLN A 364 -18.73 -25.36 -5.56
N SER A 365 -19.48 -25.93 -4.62
CA SER A 365 -19.88 -25.24 -3.40
C SER A 365 -18.68 -24.79 -2.55
N ARG A 366 -17.59 -25.59 -2.48
CA ARG A 366 -16.36 -25.18 -1.78
C ARG A 366 -15.62 -24.05 -2.47
N ILE A 367 -15.62 -24.01 -3.80
CA ILE A 367 -15.05 -22.90 -4.59
C ILE A 367 -15.85 -21.61 -4.35
N GLU A 368 -17.17 -21.71 -4.35
CA GLU A 368 -18.06 -20.57 -4.08
C GLU A 368 -17.88 -20.05 -2.65
N GLU A 369 -17.79 -20.93 -1.67
CA GLU A 369 -17.49 -20.57 -0.27
C GLU A 369 -16.13 -19.85 -0.15
N LEU A 370 -15.10 -20.33 -0.83
CA LEU A 370 -13.79 -19.67 -0.84
C LEU A 370 -13.85 -18.27 -1.46
N LYS A 371 -14.62 -18.11 -2.57
CA LYS A 371 -14.87 -16.81 -3.19
C LYS A 371 -15.64 -15.86 -2.26
N GLU A 372 -16.63 -16.37 -1.53
CA GLU A 372 -17.40 -15.56 -0.55
C GLU A 372 -16.52 -15.12 0.63
N ILE A 373 -15.73 -16.03 1.20
CA ILE A 373 -14.80 -15.73 2.31
C ILE A 373 -13.77 -14.67 1.90
N SER A 374 -13.22 -14.79 0.70
CA SER A 374 -12.25 -13.82 0.19
C SER A 374 -12.88 -12.52 -0.26
N GLY A 375 -14.20 -12.46 -0.45
CA GLY A 375 -14.90 -11.33 -1.06
C GLY A 375 -14.57 -11.10 -2.55
N ASN A 376 -13.94 -12.06 -3.20
CA ASN A 376 -13.61 -12.03 -4.63
C ASN A 376 -14.79 -12.61 -5.42
N ARG A 377 -15.85 -11.82 -5.57
CA ARG A 377 -17.03 -12.21 -6.35
C ARG A 377 -16.77 -11.95 -7.84
N ASP A 378 -17.43 -12.75 -8.70
CA ASP A 378 -17.28 -12.63 -10.16
C ASP A 378 -17.60 -11.21 -10.67
N MET A 379 -18.49 -10.46 -9.97
CA MET A 379 -18.82 -9.08 -10.30
C MET A 379 -17.68 -8.09 -10.04
N THR A 380 -16.84 -8.34 -9.02
CA THR A 380 -15.65 -7.49 -8.75
C THR A 380 -14.54 -7.75 -9.77
N GLN A 381 -14.58 -8.89 -10.45
CA GLN A 381 -13.64 -9.29 -11.51
C GLN A 381 -14.15 -9.00 -12.93
N GLY A 382 -15.21 -8.20 -13.09
CA GLY A 382 -15.76 -7.84 -14.39
C GLY A 382 -16.76 -8.86 -14.97
N GLY A 383 -17.15 -9.87 -14.21
CA GLY A 383 -18.23 -10.79 -14.57
C GLY A 383 -19.58 -10.08 -14.48
N THR A 384 -20.36 -10.08 -15.56
CA THR A 384 -21.73 -9.54 -15.56
C THR A 384 -22.69 -10.59 -15.01
N ALA A 385 -23.43 -10.26 -13.94
CA ALA A 385 -24.59 -11.05 -13.55
C ALA A 385 -25.62 -10.99 -14.69
N GLY A 386 -26.07 -12.15 -15.15
CA GLY A 386 -27.02 -12.22 -16.24
C GLY A 386 -28.27 -11.38 -15.98
N GLY A 387 -28.51 -10.38 -16.84
CA GLY A 387 -29.68 -9.52 -16.80
C GLY A 387 -29.52 -8.12 -16.22
N VAL A 388 -28.36 -7.74 -15.67
CA VAL A 388 -28.12 -6.37 -15.18
C VAL A 388 -27.34 -5.59 -16.24
N THR A 389 -28.01 -4.67 -16.93
CA THR A 389 -27.44 -3.86 -18.01
C THR A 389 -27.30 -2.37 -17.64
N ALA A 390 -27.94 -1.93 -16.54
CA ALA A 390 -27.85 -0.54 -16.11
C ALA A 390 -26.50 -0.26 -15.40
N ALA A 391 -25.74 0.71 -15.89
CA ALA A 391 -24.43 1.08 -15.33
C ALA A 391 -24.53 1.43 -13.83
N SER A 392 -25.59 2.12 -13.41
CA SER A 392 -25.82 2.46 -11.99
C SER A 392 -26.06 1.24 -11.11
N ALA A 393 -26.73 0.19 -11.61
CA ALA A 393 -26.95 -1.03 -10.86
C ALA A 393 -25.65 -1.86 -10.74
N ILE A 394 -24.83 -1.89 -11.79
CA ILE A 394 -23.51 -2.53 -11.78
C ILE A 394 -22.60 -1.79 -10.77
N ALA A 395 -22.58 -0.47 -10.77
CA ALA A 395 -21.82 0.32 -9.81
C ALA A 395 -22.27 0.08 -8.36
N ALA A 396 -23.56 0.02 -8.09
CA ALA A 396 -24.10 -0.29 -6.76
C ALA A 396 -23.73 -1.70 -6.27
N LEU A 397 -23.71 -2.69 -7.18
CA LEU A 397 -23.29 -4.06 -6.86
C LEU A 397 -21.77 -4.15 -6.61
N GLN A 398 -20.96 -3.44 -7.39
CA GLN A 398 -19.51 -3.31 -7.16
C GLN A 398 -19.21 -2.63 -5.84
N GLU A 399 -19.95 -1.57 -5.51
CA GLU A 399 -19.83 -0.88 -4.23
C GLU A 399 -20.20 -1.79 -3.05
N ALA A 400 -21.28 -2.55 -3.17
CA ALA A 400 -21.65 -3.53 -2.14
C ALA A 400 -20.61 -4.64 -1.97
N GLY A 401 -20.00 -5.11 -3.07
CA GLY A 401 -18.95 -6.13 -3.07
C GLY A 401 -17.63 -5.66 -2.47
N SER A 402 -17.34 -4.35 -2.50
CA SER A 402 -16.08 -3.77 -2.05
C SER A 402 -16.00 -3.47 -0.53
N LYS A 403 -17.05 -3.77 0.26
CA LYS A 403 -17.09 -3.42 1.70
C LYS A 403 -15.92 -3.98 2.50
N LEU A 404 -15.56 -5.25 2.28
CA LEU A 404 -14.45 -5.90 2.97
C LEU A 404 -13.10 -5.29 2.58
N SER A 405 -12.91 -4.97 1.30
CA SER A 405 -11.70 -4.30 0.81
C SER A 405 -11.57 -2.89 1.39
N ARG A 406 -12.68 -2.15 1.55
CA ARG A 406 -12.68 -0.81 2.17
C ARG A 406 -12.30 -0.82 3.64
N ASP A 407 -12.74 -1.81 4.42
CA ASP A 407 -12.36 -1.93 5.83
C ASP A 407 -10.86 -2.20 5.99
N MET A 408 -10.32 -3.10 5.17
CA MET A 408 -8.88 -3.36 5.14
C MET A 408 -8.06 -2.13 4.74
N LEU A 409 -8.53 -1.33 3.77
CA LEU A 409 -7.89 -0.09 3.35
C LEU A 409 -7.91 0.96 4.46
N LYS A 410 -9.01 1.10 5.20
CA LYS A 410 -9.09 2.00 6.35
C LYS A 410 -8.09 1.63 7.45
N SER A 411 -7.89 0.32 7.70
CA SER A 411 -6.85 -0.14 8.61
C SER A 411 -5.46 0.24 8.14
N ALA A 412 -5.16 0.00 6.85
CA ALA A 412 -3.89 0.36 6.23
C ALA A 412 -3.63 1.87 6.27
N TYR A 413 -4.65 2.69 6.03
CA TYR A 413 -4.52 4.15 6.10
C TYR A 413 -4.22 4.66 7.51
N ARG A 414 -4.79 4.01 8.55
CA ARG A 414 -4.42 4.32 9.95
C ARG A 414 -2.95 3.97 10.24
N ALA A 415 -2.49 2.84 9.72
CA ALA A 415 -1.08 2.45 9.85
C ALA A 415 -0.18 3.44 9.08
N PHE A 416 -0.58 3.84 7.87
CA PHE A 416 0.15 4.83 7.07
C PHE A 416 0.22 6.21 7.75
N ALA A 417 -0.85 6.66 8.40
CA ALA A 417 -0.81 7.89 9.20
C ALA A 417 0.22 7.82 10.33
N LYS A 418 0.34 6.66 11.03
CA LYS A 418 1.39 6.45 12.03
C LYS A 418 2.79 6.48 11.42
N GLN A 419 2.97 5.94 10.20
CA GLN A 419 4.23 5.99 9.48
C GLN A 419 4.63 7.43 9.14
N CYS A 420 3.70 8.22 8.61
CA CYS A 420 3.91 9.64 8.32
C CYS A 420 4.25 10.44 9.58
N TYR A 421 3.61 10.12 10.71
CA TYR A 421 3.95 10.72 12.00
C TYR A 421 5.42 10.45 12.37
N LEU A 422 5.88 9.21 12.30
CA LEU A 422 7.28 8.87 12.60
C LEU A 422 8.25 9.56 11.62
N ILE A 423 7.88 9.68 10.35
CA ILE A 423 8.69 10.40 9.35
C ILE A 423 8.83 11.88 9.74
N ILE A 424 7.72 12.54 10.13
CA ILE A 424 7.74 13.95 10.57
C ILE A 424 8.63 14.12 11.82
N GLU A 425 8.55 13.21 12.78
CA GLU A 425 9.38 13.25 13.98
C GLU A 425 10.87 13.08 13.65
N LEU A 426 11.22 12.17 12.73
CA LEU A 426 12.61 12.05 12.25
C LEU A 426 13.07 13.29 11.47
N MET A 427 12.17 13.92 10.69
CA MET A 427 12.48 15.21 10.04
C MET A 427 12.72 16.31 11.08
N ARG A 428 11.94 16.33 12.17
CA ARG A 428 12.11 17.28 13.30
C ARG A 428 13.47 17.15 13.96
N GLN A 429 13.92 15.91 14.18
CA GLN A 429 15.16 15.63 14.87
C GLN A 429 16.40 15.81 13.98
N PHE A 430 16.36 15.37 12.71
CA PHE A 430 17.56 15.20 11.90
C PHE A 430 17.70 16.13 10.67
N TYR A 431 16.66 16.89 10.28
CA TYR A 431 16.76 17.79 9.13
C TYR A 431 17.31 19.17 9.55
N ASP A 432 18.47 19.19 10.20
CA ASP A 432 19.11 20.41 10.70
C ASP A 432 19.50 21.40 9.60
N GLU A 433 19.93 20.86 8.45
CA GLU A 433 20.30 21.65 7.29
C GLU A 433 19.07 21.91 6.41
N GLN A 434 19.09 23.07 5.72
CA GLN A 434 18.06 23.41 4.76
C GLN A 434 18.14 22.47 3.55
N ARG A 435 17.11 21.69 3.33
CA ARG A 435 16.94 20.81 2.15
C ARG A 435 15.98 21.44 1.16
N VAL A 436 16.22 21.22 -0.12
CA VAL A 436 15.34 21.72 -1.19
C VAL A 436 14.67 20.54 -1.87
N PHE A 437 13.35 20.51 -1.82
CA PHE A 437 12.54 19.48 -2.44
C PHE A 437 11.95 19.99 -3.75
N ARG A 438 12.12 19.23 -4.82
CA ARG A 438 11.50 19.49 -6.10
C ARG A 438 10.12 18.84 -6.13
N ILE A 439 9.10 19.64 -6.19
CA ILE A 439 7.71 19.19 -6.30
C ILE A 439 7.28 19.38 -7.74
N VAL A 440 6.80 18.34 -8.37
CA VAL A 440 6.25 18.38 -9.72
C VAL A 440 4.73 18.50 -9.59
N GLY A 441 4.16 19.64 -9.97
CA GLY A 441 2.71 19.83 -9.97
C GLY A 441 2.02 18.99 -11.06
N GLU A 442 0.70 18.84 -10.96
CA GLU A 442 -0.12 18.10 -11.95
C GLU A 442 0.01 18.62 -13.40
N SER A 443 0.38 19.89 -13.55
CA SER A 443 0.63 20.53 -14.85
C SER A 443 2.05 20.29 -15.40
N GLY A 444 2.90 19.54 -14.67
CA GLY A 444 4.31 19.33 -15.02
C GLY A 444 5.23 20.48 -14.62
N GLU A 445 4.73 21.52 -13.96
CA GLU A 445 5.54 22.63 -13.45
C GLU A 445 6.35 22.16 -12.23
N SER A 446 7.65 22.42 -12.22
CA SER A 446 8.52 22.12 -11.09
C SER A 446 8.59 23.32 -10.14
N ARG A 447 8.22 23.09 -8.89
CA ARG A 447 8.38 24.06 -7.79
C ARG A 447 9.43 23.53 -6.81
N PHE A 448 10.31 24.40 -6.35
CA PHE A 448 11.30 24.07 -5.34
C PHE A 448 10.85 24.61 -3.99
N VAL A 449 10.72 23.73 -3.01
CA VAL A 449 10.31 24.07 -1.64
C VAL A 449 11.50 23.85 -0.72
N PRO A 450 12.04 24.92 -0.12
CA PRO A 450 13.04 24.76 0.94
C PRO A 450 12.35 24.29 2.22
N PHE A 451 12.95 23.32 2.90
CA PHE A 451 12.45 22.78 4.15
C PHE A 451 13.59 22.54 5.13
N SER A 452 13.38 22.86 6.40
CA SER A 452 14.29 22.55 7.49
C SER A 452 13.54 22.23 8.78
N ALA A 453 14.18 21.51 9.69
CA ALA A 453 13.64 21.16 11.00
C ALA A 453 13.22 22.37 11.85
N GLN A 454 13.76 23.57 11.58
CA GLN A 454 13.43 24.78 12.34
C GLN A 454 11.94 25.10 12.37
N ALA A 455 11.22 24.81 11.27
CA ALA A 455 9.77 24.99 11.19
C ALA A 455 8.98 24.01 12.07
N LEU A 456 9.60 22.91 12.51
CA LEU A 456 8.99 21.87 13.33
C LEU A 456 9.43 21.93 14.80
N ARG A 457 10.45 22.73 15.14
CA ARG A 457 10.95 22.84 16.51
C ARG A 457 10.03 23.69 17.38
N ALA A 458 10.19 23.48 18.69
CA ALA A 458 9.44 24.22 19.67
C ALA A 458 9.65 25.74 19.55
N VAL A 459 8.55 26.48 19.50
CA VAL A 459 8.54 27.93 19.46
C VAL A 459 8.22 28.47 20.86
N PRO A 460 8.94 29.47 21.37
CA PRO A 460 8.61 30.08 22.66
C PRO A 460 7.16 30.60 22.67
N GLY A 461 6.38 30.21 23.67
CA GLY A 461 4.94 30.51 23.77
C GLY A 461 4.59 31.96 24.05
N GLY A 462 5.57 32.90 24.01
CA GLY A 462 5.35 34.30 24.35
C GLY A 462 5.10 34.55 25.84
N SER A 463 4.84 35.79 26.20
CA SER A 463 4.54 36.20 27.58
C SER A 463 3.21 36.94 27.62
N VAL A 464 2.29 36.50 28.47
CA VAL A 464 1.03 37.19 28.75
C VAL A 464 1.02 37.66 30.21
N GLY A 465 0.97 38.98 30.40
CA GLY A 465 0.93 39.55 31.73
C GLY A 465 2.22 39.34 32.58
N GLY A 466 3.38 39.09 31.94
CA GLY A 466 4.67 38.83 32.61
C GLY A 466 4.86 37.35 33.02
N VAL A 467 3.96 36.47 32.64
CA VAL A 467 4.09 35.01 32.79
C VAL A 467 4.53 34.43 31.46
N GLU A 468 5.70 33.78 31.43
CA GLU A 468 6.16 33.05 30.25
C GLU A 468 5.26 31.82 30.01
N LEU A 469 4.73 31.69 28.79
CA LEU A 469 3.80 30.61 28.40
C LEU A 469 4.52 29.31 27.97
N GLY A 470 5.77 29.12 28.38
CA GLY A 470 6.54 27.94 27.99
C GLY A 470 6.87 27.85 26.50
N SER A 471 7.25 26.68 26.03
CA SER A 471 7.47 26.43 24.62
C SER A 471 6.35 25.60 24.03
N ARG A 472 5.93 25.91 22.79
CA ARG A 472 4.90 25.19 22.03
C ARG A 472 5.57 24.42 20.91
N GLU A 473 5.31 23.13 20.83
CA GLU A 473 5.70 22.31 19.67
C GLU A 473 4.55 22.25 18.67
N PRO A 474 4.81 22.47 17.36
CA PRO A 474 3.80 22.27 16.33
C PRO A 474 3.31 20.83 16.28
N ILE A 475 1.98 20.64 16.31
CA ILE A 475 1.33 19.34 16.25
C ILE A 475 0.45 19.29 15.00
N PHE A 476 0.53 18.20 14.26
CA PHE A 476 -0.17 18.04 13.00
C PHE A 476 -1.11 16.84 13.05
N ASP A 477 -2.24 16.95 12.37
CA ASP A 477 -3.14 15.83 12.07
C ASP A 477 -2.87 15.33 10.65
N ILE A 478 -2.78 14.02 10.49
CA ILE A 478 -2.52 13.39 9.20
C ILE A 478 -3.78 12.75 8.69
N VAL A 479 -4.30 13.29 7.59
CA VAL A 479 -5.44 12.75 6.86
C VAL A 479 -4.93 12.03 5.63
N VAL A 480 -5.31 10.76 5.50
CA VAL A 480 -4.89 9.91 4.39
C VAL A 480 -6.01 9.82 3.37
N SER A 481 -5.69 10.14 2.14
CA SER A 481 -6.57 9.95 0.97
C SER A 481 -6.01 8.88 0.04
N ALA A 482 -6.84 8.29 -0.82
CA ALA A 482 -6.37 7.41 -1.86
C ALA A 482 -5.84 8.21 -3.04
N ALA A 483 -4.63 7.94 -3.49
CA ALA A 483 -4.14 8.41 -4.78
C ALA A 483 -4.85 7.62 -5.87
N LYS A 484 -5.88 8.19 -6.46
CA LYS A 484 -6.62 7.52 -7.54
C LYS A 484 -5.78 7.48 -8.81
N LYS A 485 -5.01 6.41 -8.99
CA LYS A 485 -4.25 6.16 -10.23
C LYS A 485 -5.01 5.29 -11.24
N SER A 486 -6.23 4.84 -10.94
CA SER A 486 -7.01 3.95 -11.81
C SER A 486 -7.38 4.63 -13.13
N THR A 487 -7.13 3.96 -14.25
CA THR A 487 -7.58 4.38 -15.59
C THR A 487 -9.09 4.52 -15.67
N PHE A 488 -9.84 3.75 -14.88
CA PHE A 488 -11.29 3.80 -14.78
C PHE A 488 -11.76 5.09 -14.11
N SER A 489 -11.05 5.57 -13.08
CA SER A 489 -11.31 6.85 -12.43
C SER A 489 -11.16 8.01 -13.41
N ARG A 490 -10.13 7.99 -14.28
CA ARG A 490 -9.93 9.01 -15.32
C ARG A 490 -11.04 9.04 -16.37
N LEU A 491 -11.54 7.86 -16.77
CA LEU A 491 -12.68 7.77 -17.70
C LEU A 491 -13.95 8.39 -17.08
N SER A 492 -14.25 8.01 -15.83
CA SER A 492 -15.39 8.56 -15.08
C SER A 492 -15.28 10.08 -14.89
N GLN A 493 -14.09 10.59 -14.55
CA GLN A 493 -13.83 12.03 -14.44
C GLN A 493 -14.02 12.76 -15.78
N ASN A 494 -13.54 12.16 -16.87
CA ASN A 494 -13.72 12.74 -18.20
C ASN A 494 -15.19 12.77 -18.63
N GLU A 495 -15.99 11.76 -18.26
CA GLU A 495 -17.44 11.75 -18.49
C GLU A 495 -18.14 12.81 -17.66
N THR A 496 -17.85 12.90 -16.36
CA THR A 496 -18.38 13.94 -15.49
C THR A 496 -18.02 15.35 -15.99
N ALA A 497 -16.77 15.55 -16.43
CA ALA A 497 -16.34 16.83 -17.00
C ALA A 497 -17.10 17.19 -18.28
N LYS A 498 -17.36 16.21 -19.15
CA LYS A 498 -18.19 16.40 -20.37
C LYS A 498 -19.63 16.72 -20.03
N GLU A 499 -20.22 16.03 -19.05
CA GLU A 499 -21.57 16.29 -18.55
C GLU A 499 -21.68 17.70 -17.97
N CYS A 500 -20.76 18.10 -17.10
CA CYS A 500 -20.70 19.46 -16.55
C CYS A 500 -20.58 20.52 -17.66
N TYR A 501 -19.79 20.24 -18.71
CA TYR A 501 -19.67 21.14 -19.86
C TYR A 501 -20.98 21.22 -20.66
N GLN A 502 -21.64 20.07 -20.92
CA GLN A 502 -22.91 19.99 -21.65
C GLN A 502 -24.05 20.68 -20.89
N LEU A 503 -24.10 20.53 -19.56
CA LEU A 503 -25.04 21.19 -18.67
C LEU A 503 -24.80 22.70 -18.54
N GLY A 504 -23.68 23.21 -19.09
CA GLY A 504 -23.35 24.64 -19.08
C GLY A 504 -22.87 25.16 -17.73
N PHE A 505 -22.29 24.31 -16.86
CA PHE A 505 -21.76 24.72 -15.54
C PHE A 505 -20.68 25.78 -15.63
N PHE A 506 -19.93 25.82 -16.73
CA PHE A 506 -18.88 26.81 -16.96
C PHE A 506 -19.37 28.13 -17.60
N LYS A 507 -20.68 28.25 -17.87
CA LYS A 507 -21.25 29.51 -18.37
C LYS A 507 -21.39 30.51 -17.21
N PRO A 508 -20.92 31.76 -17.38
CA PRO A 508 -20.98 32.74 -16.31
C PRO A 508 -22.41 33.04 -15.80
N GLU A 509 -23.39 32.88 -16.69
CA GLU A 509 -24.81 33.10 -16.39
C GLU A 509 -25.39 32.10 -15.41
N ASN A 510 -24.83 30.89 -15.37
CA ASN A 510 -25.26 29.76 -14.54
C ASN A 510 -24.38 29.55 -13.32
N ALA A 511 -23.45 30.45 -13.02
CA ALA A 511 -22.41 30.22 -12.01
C ALA A 511 -22.98 29.88 -10.62
N ASP A 512 -24.02 30.57 -10.17
CA ASP A 512 -24.62 30.34 -8.85
C ASP A 512 -25.37 29.00 -8.80
N ALA A 513 -26.11 28.66 -9.85
CA ALA A 513 -26.79 27.37 -9.95
C ALA A 513 -25.80 26.19 -10.08
N ALA A 514 -24.72 26.40 -10.83
CA ALA A 514 -23.66 25.44 -10.97
C ALA A 514 -22.90 25.19 -9.64
N LEU A 515 -22.65 26.25 -8.85
CA LEU A 515 -22.05 26.13 -7.52
C LEU A 515 -22.95 25.34 -6.56
N ALA A 516 -24.26 25.65 -6.54
CA ALA A 516 -25.23 24.90 -5.73
C ALA A 516 -25.31 23.41 -6.13
N ALA A 517 -25.26 23.11 -7.42
CA ALA A 517 -25.21 21.71 -7.88
C ALA A 517 -23.89 21.03 -7.52
N LEU A 518 -22.75 21.72 -7.63
CA LEU A 518 -21.43 21.20 -7.25
C LEU A 518 -21.30 20.99 -5.73
N GLU A 519 -22.06 21.69 -4.89
CA GLU A 519 -22.10 21.45 -3.44
C GLU A 519 -22.72 20.08 -3.10
N MET A 520 -23.63 19.60 -3.95
CA MET A 520 -24.30 18.30 -3.79
C MET A 520 -23.56 17.15 -4.47
N MET A 521 -22.51 17.45 -5.25
CA MET A 521 -21.70 16.46 -5.96
C MET A 521 -20.41 16.19 -5.20
N ASP A 522 -19.90 14.96 -5.31
CA ASP A 522 -18.60 14.55 -4.80
C ASP A 522 -17.83 13.81 -5.90
N PHE A 523 -16.80 14.47 -6.46
CA PHE A 523 -15.85 13.89 -7.41
C PHE A 523 -14.48 14.55 -7.26
N GLU A 524 -13.45 13.85 -7.70
CA GLU A 524 -12.07 14.33 -7.58
C GLU A 524 -11.85 15.62 -8.39
N GLY A 525 -11.21 16.60 -7.76
CA GLY A 525 -10.97 17.90 -8.38
C GLY A 525 -12.16 18.86 -8.34
N ILE A 526 -13.24 18.53 -7.63
CA ILE A 526 -14.44 19.38 -7.50
C ILE A 526 -14.12 20.78 -7.00
N GLU A 527 -13.14 20.93 -6.10
CA GLU A 527 -12.74 22.26 -5.59
C GLU A 527 -12.09 23.13 -6.68
N LYS A 528 -11.30 22.53 -7.59
CA LYS A 528 -10.75 23.24 -8.76
C LYS A 528 -11.88 23.71 -9.69
N VAL A 529 -12.90 22.88 -9.87
CA VAL A 529 -14.07 23.21 -10.68
C VAL A 529 -14.89 24.32 -10.02
N ARG A 530 -15.16 24.22 -8.71
CA ARG A 530 -15.83 25.26 -7.92
C ARG A 530 -15.11 26.61 -8.01
N GLN A 531 -13.79 26.59 -7.82
CA GLN A 531 -12.97 27.80 -7.90
C GLN A 531 -13.04 28.44 -9.30
N ARG A 532 -13.01 27.61 -10.37
CA ARG A 532 -13.09 28.08 -11.74
C ARG A 532 -14.46 28.70 -12.06
N VAL A 533 -15.54 28.06 -11.60
CA VAL A 533 -16.91 28.56 -11.77
C VAL A 533 -17.08 29.90 -11.01
N ARG A 534 -16.57 30.00 -9.77
CA ARG A 534 -16.56 31.26 -9.01
C ARG A 534 -15.84 32.38 -9.75
N GLN A 535 -14.63 32.09 -10.27
CA GLN A 535 -13.84 33.06 -11.03
C GLN A 535 -14.58 33.56 -12.28
N ASN A 536 -15.22 32.68 -13.02
CA ASN A 536 -16.00 33.02 -14.20
C ASN A 536 -17.22 33.86 -13.84
N GLY A 537 -17.93 33.53 -12.75
CA GLY A 537 -19.05 34.34 -12.25
C GLY A 537 -18.62 35.74 -11.82
N THR A 538 -17.51 35.86 -11.11
CA THR A 538 -16.97 37.16 -10.67
C THR A 538 -16.56 38.03 -11.85
N LEU A 539 -15.90 37.48 -12.87
CA LEU A 539 -15.52 38.17 -14.10
C LEU A 539 -16.75 38.65 -14.87
N ALA A 540 -17.80 37.83 -14.98
CA ALA A 540 -19.04 38.21 -15.64
C ALA A 540 -19.75 39.34 -14.89
N GLN A 541 -19.80 39.31 -13.56
CA GLN A 541 -20.34 40.39 -12.73
C GLN A 541 -19.56 41.71 -12.89
N GLN A 542 -18.23 41.64 -12.98
CA GLN A 542 -17.40 42.83 -13.24
C GLN A 542 -17.65 43.41 -14.63
N LEU A 543 -17.76 42.56 -15.65
CA LEU A 543 -18.11 42.96 -17.01
C LEU A 543 -19.51 43.63 -17.08
N ALA A 544 -20.50 43.03 -16.42
CA ALA A 544 -21.85 43.58 -16.35
C ALA A 544 -21.87 44.96 -15.63
N ARG A 545 -21.12 45.13 -14.53
CA ARG A 545 -20.96 46.39 -13.84
C ARG A 545 -20.29 47.46 -14.73
N MET A 546 -19.20 47.08 -15.44
CA MET A 546 -18.55 47.98 -16.38
C MET A 546 -19.49 48.39 -17.52
N GLN A 547 -20.27 47.46 -18.07
CA GLN A 547 -21.28 47.78 -19.10
C GLN A 547 -22.37 48.71 -18.57
N GLN A 548 -22.86 48.49 -17.35
CA GLN A 548 -23.81 49.41 -16.70
C GLN A 548 -23.21 50.80 -16.47
N GLN A 549 -21.98 50.91 -16.03
CA GLN A 549 -21.29 52.18 -15.86
C GLN A 549 -21.09 52.91 -17.20
N MET A 550 -20.72 52.19 -18.26
CA MET A 550 -20.62 52.75 -19.60
C MET A 550 -22.00 53.24 -20.11
N ALA A 551 -23.06 52.46 -19.89
CA ALA A 551 -24.42 52.86 -20.25
C ALA A 551 -24.89 54.09 -19.46
N GLN A 552 -24.56 54.17 -18.17
CA GLN A 552 -24.85 55.35 -17.34
C GLN A 552 -24.06 56.59 -17.81
N MET A 553 -22.75 56.41 -18.11
CA MET A 553 -21.96 57.50 -18.67
C MET A 553 -22.47 57.95 -20.03
N ALA A 554 -22.87 57.03 -20.90
CA ALA A 554 -23.49 57.37 -22.20
C ALA A 554 -24.82 58.12 -22.01
N ALA A 555 -25.67 57.75 -21.03
CA ALA A 555 -26.91 58.43 -20.71
C ALA A 555 -26.67 59.86 -20.15
N VAL A 556 -25.64 60.02 -19.32
CA VAL A 556 -25.26 61.37 -18.80
C VAL A 556 -24.71 62.27 -19.92
N ILE A 557 -23.90 61.71 -20.83
CA ILE A 557 -23.40 62.44 -21.99
C ILE A 557 -24.55 62.83 -22.93
N ALA A 558 -25.53 61.93 -23.12
CA ALA A 558 -26.73 62.24 -23.91
C ALA A 558 -27.62 63.31 -23.25
N GLN A 559 -27.70 63.39 -21.92
CA GLN A 559 -28.41 64.42 -21.17
C GLN A 559 -27.69 65.79 -21.15
N GLN A 560 -26.35 65.77 -21.23
CA GLN A 560 -25.57 67.04 -21.31
C GLN A 560 -25.48 67.58 -22.72
N GLY A 561 -25.91 66.84 -23.74
CA GLY A 561 -25.97 67.31 -25.14
C GLY A 561 -27.22 68.08 -25.54
N THR A 562 -28.22 68.34 -24.64
CA THR A 562 -29.40 69.18 -24.89
C THR A 562 -29.31 70.48 -24.09
N GLY A 563 -28.44 71.38 -24.53
CA GLY A 563 -28.52 72.82 -24.15
C GLY A 563 -29.34 73.58 -25.21
N PRO A 564 -30.05 74.61 -24.83
CA PRO A 564 -31.13 75.21 -25.65
C PRO A 564 -30.63 76.00 -26.84
N ASP A 565 -31.41 75.93 -27.92
CA ASP A 565 -31.32 76.64 -29.16
C ASP A 565 -31.20 78.16 -28.98
N GLU A 566 -30.33 78.79 -29.76
CA GLU A 566 -30.45 80.14 -30.27
C GLU A 566 -30.44 80.13 -31.80
N PRO A 567 -31.28 81.02 -32.42
CA PRO A 567 -31.70 80.81 -33.79
C PRO A 567 -30.77 81.43 -34.84
N ALA A 568 -30.88 80.85 -35.97
CA ALA A 568 -30.27 81.05 -37.25
C ALA A 568 -30.05 82.51 -37.72
N ARG A 569 -28.93 82.71 -38.42
CA ARG A 569 -28.89 83.63 -39.60
C ARG A 569 -28.22 82.94 -40.77
N SER A 570 -28.97 82.95 -41.85
CA SER A 570 -28.67 82.49 -43.20
C SER A 570 -27.46 83.18 -43.81
N ALA A 571 -26.64 82.43 -44.55
CA ALA A 571 -26.16 82.77 -45.88
C ALA A 571 -25.35 81.67 -46.54
N GLY A 572 -25.78 81.33 -47.74
CA GLY A 572 -24.95 81.16 -48.89
C GLY A 572 -24.17 79.83 -49.11
N GLY A 573 -24.73 78.99 -49.88
CA GLY A 573 -24.29 78.21 -50.97
C GLY A 573 -22.78 77.84 -51.10
N ALA A 574 -22.55 76.59 -51.21
CA ALA A 574 -21.75 76.00 -52.28
C ALA A 574 -21.72 74.48 -52.09
N SER A 575 -22.10 73.84 -53.16
CA SER A 575 -21.98 72.36 -53.38
C SER A 575 -20.56 71.90 -53.35
N ALA A 576 -20.32 70.78 -52.72
CA ALA A 576 -19.33 69.79 -53.18
C ALA A 576 -19.59 68.47 -52.56
N GLN A 577 -19.75 67.56 -53.38
CA GLN A 577 -19.75 66.10 -53.52
C GLN A 577 -18.94 65.33 -52.52
N LYS A 578 -19.59 64.21 -52.06
CA LYS A 578 -19.07 62.86 -51.88
C LYS A 578 -17.76 62.67 -51.12
N ASP A 579 -17.79 61.89 -50.03
CA ASP A 579 -17.49 60.48 -50.06
C ASP A 579 -17.78 59.81 -48.70
N GLY A 580 -18.55 58.76 -48.80
CA GLY A 580 -18.86 57.91 -47.68
C GLY A 580 -17.70 57.01 -47.31
N GLN A 581 -17.44 56.84 -46.02
CA GLN A 581 -16.81 55.67 -45.53
C GLN A 581 -17.50 55.22 -44.23
N ALA A 582 -18.39 54.27 -44.39
CA ALA A 582 -18.91 53.44 -43.32
C ALA A 582 -17.81 52.53 -42.83
N VAL A 583 -17.36 52.70 -41.60
CA VAL A 583 -16.49 51.71 -40.95
C VAL A 583 -17.40 50.61 -40.43
N LYS A 584 -17.48 49.53 -41.15
CA LYS A 584 -17.97 48.24 -40.70
C LYS A 584 -16.90 47.61 -39.78
N LEU A 585 -17.20 47.51 -38.52
CA LEU A 585 -16.53 46.57 -37.62
C LEU A 585 -17.06 45.17 -37.96
N ALA A 586 -16.35 44.48 -38.88
CA ALA A 586 -16.55 43.08 -39.17
C ALA A 586 -15.71 42.24 -38.18
N GLY A 587 -16.33 41.17 -37.68
CA GLY A 587 -15.78 40.22 -36.78
C GLY A 587 -14.51 39.53 -37.27
N LEU A 588 -13.70 39.17 -36.33
CA LEU A 588 -12.58 38.20 -36.48
C LEU A 588 -13.01 36.89 -35.83
N GLY A 589 -13.63 36.06 -36.66
CA GLY A 589 -13.63 34.63 -36.45
C GLY A 589 -12.39 34.07 -37.13
N ASN A 590 -11.46 33.57 -36.41
CA ASN A 590 -10.38 32.78 -36.95
C ASN A 590 -10.57 31.29 -36.61
N ALA A 591 -11.11 30.58 -37.58
CA ALA A 591 -10.92 29.15 -37.74
C ALA A 591 -9.53 28.91 -38.32
N LEU A 592 -8.72 28.16 -37.68
CA LEU A 592 -7.50 27.57 -38.28
C LEU A 592 -7.77 26.09 -38.60
N PRO A 593 -7.36 25.63 -39.77
CA PRO A 593 -7.63 24.26 -40.23
C PRO A 593 -6.63 23.27 -39.65
N VAL A 594 -7.17 22.16 -39.17
CA VAL A 594 -6.43 20.93 -38.91
C VAL A 594 -6.28 20.20 -40.26
N ALA A 595 -5.08 20.12 -40.79
CA ALA A 595 -4.69 19.07 -41.73
C ALA A 595 -3.17 18.90 -41.81
N ALA A 596 -2.78 17.63 -41.72
CA ALA A 596 -1.52 17.05 -42.23
C ALA A 596 -0.28 17.12 -41.34
N ALA A 597 -0.06 16.04 -40.57
CA ALA A 597 1.21 15.31 -40.61
C ALA A 597 1.04 13.90 -39.99
N ALA A 598 0.46 13.00 -40.75
CA ALA A 598 0.77 11.58 -40.61
C ALA A 598 1.86 11.26 -41.61
N ARG A 599 3.07 10.86 -41.13
CA ARG A 599 3.96 9.87 -41.78
C ARG A 599 5.31 9.76 -41.07
N ALA A 600 5.62 8.49 -40.83
CA ALA A 600 6.97 7.94 -40.67
C ALA A 600 7.60 8.10 -39.26
N MET A 601 7.69 7.03 -38.45
CA MET A 601 8.73 6.01 -38.62
C MET A 601 8.41 4.78 -37.78
N ASP A 602 8.20 3.65 -38.47
CA ASP A 602 8.63 2.34 -38.01
C ASP A 602 10.16 2.34 -37.86
N ILE A 603 10.68 1.56 -36.93
CA ILE A 603 11.86 0.70 -36.94
C ILE A 603 12.51 0.65 -35.54
N HIS A 604 12.53 -0.57 -35.06
CA HIS A 604 13.29 -1.26 -34.02
C HIS A 604 12.71 -1.27 -32.63
#